data_69cbbf6ad4a40727a906381b73ebecb3
#
_entry.id   69cbbf6ad4a40727a906381b73ebecb3
#
_cell.length_a   1.000
_cell.length_b   1.000
_cell.length_c   1.000
_cell.angle_alpha   90.00
_cell.angle_beta   90.00
_cell.angle_gamma   90.00
#
_symmetry.space_group_name_H-M   'P 1'
#
loop_
_entity.id
_entity.type
_entity.pdbx_description
1 polymer ?
#
loop_
_entity_poly.entity_id
_entity_poly.type
_entity_poly.pdbx_seq_one_letter_code
_entity_poly.pdbx_strand_id
1 'polypeptide(L)'
;MRFRPCIDIHNGKVKQIVGGSLKDQGNQASENFVSEQDASYYAQLYEEKGIKGGHVILLNKKGTEFYEETKRQALLALSTYPGGLQVGGGIDAENACEFLTAGASHVIVTSYVFRDGHVFYENLDKLVTTVGKQRLTLDLSCRKRDGKYYIVTDRWQKFTDEEVTEKLLHHLSEYCDEFLIHAVDVEGKASGIETELVELLAKMKDFPVTYAGGVGSFEDLELLKKLGNNHVDVTIGSALDLFGGKMKFEDVLAVCRR
;
A
#
# COMPACT_ATOMS: atom_id res chain seq x y z
N MET A 1 14.35 -3.15 8.99
CA MET A 1 12.93 -2.81 8.76
C MET A 1 12.84 -1.30 8.52
N ARG A 2 12.22 -0.86 7.43
CA ARG A 2 12.03 0.56 7.12
C ARG A 2 10.57 0.93 7.33
N PHE A 3 10.34 2.17 7.74
CA PHE A 3 9.00 2.74 7.76
C PHE A 3 8.65 3.26 6.36
N ARG A 4 7.51 2.85 5.83
CA ARG A 4 6.95 3.20 4.51
C ARG A 4 5.63 3.93 4.72
N PRO A 5 5.60 5.27 4.78
CA PRO A 5 4.39 6.03 5.06
C PRO A 5 3.35 5.94 3.94
N CYS A 6 2.09 6.21 4.27
CA CYS A 6 1.00 6.30 3.30
C CYS A 6 0.45 7.72 3.17
N ILE A 7 -0.11 8.01 2.00
CA ILE A 7 -0.95 9.17 1.70
C ILE A 7 -2.18 8.65 0.95
N ASP A 8 -3.24 8.37 1.69
CA ASP A 8 -4.49 7.87 1.11
C ASP A 8 -5.39 9.03 0.72
N ILE A 9 -5.84 9.07 -0.52
CA ILE A 9 -6.60 10.18 -1.06
C ILE A 9 -7.99 9.70 -1.47
N HIS A 10 -9.02 10.28 -0.84
CA HIS A 10 -10.42 10.02 -1.12
C HIS A 10 -11.20 11.32 -1.23
N ASN A 11 -11.97 11.48 -2.31
CA ASN A 11 -12.75 12.68 -2.62
C ASN A 11 -11.90 13.96 -2.56
N GLY A 12 -10.69 13.90 -3.15
CA GLY A 12 -9.75 15.02 -3.24
C GLY A 12 -9.07 15.44 -1.94
N LYS A 13 -9.20 14.64 -0.86
CA LYS A 13 -8.58 14.92 0.45
C LYS A 13 -7.75 13.75 0.93
N VAL A 14 -6.68 14.05 1.67
CA VAL A 14 -5.93 13.03 2.39
C VAL A 14 -6.76 12.53 3.57
N LYS A 15 -6.93 11.22 3.67
CA LYS A 15 -7.77 10.57 4.68
C LYS A 15 -7.16 9.29 5.21
N GLN A 16 -7.65 8.83 6.35
CA GLN A 16 -7.49 7.46 6.81
C GLN A 16 -8.87 6.82 6.91
N ILE A 17 -9.05 5.66 6.31
CA ILE A 17 -10.31 4.93 6.27
C ILE A 17 -10.20 3.58 6.97
N VAL A 18 -11.34 3.06 7.44
CA VAL A 18 -11.42 1.69 7.95
C VAL A 18 -11.42 0.71 6.78
N GLY A 19 -10.55 -0.28 6.83
CA GLY A 19 -10.43 -1.31 5.81
C GLY A 19 -11.77 -1.99 5.51
N GLY A 20 -12.08 -2.19 4.23
CA GLY A 20 -13.33 -2.80 3.77
C GLY A 20 -14.58 -1.91 3.88
N SER A 21 -14.47 -0.66 4.36
CA SER A 21 -15.61 0.27 4.46
C SER A 21 -15.90 1.04 3.17
N LEU A 22 -14.97 1.04 2.23
CA LEU A 22 -15.07 1.79 0.98
C LEU A 22 -16.18 1.22 0.07
N LYS A 23 -17.15 2.06 -0.30
CA LYS A 23 -18.27 1.70 -1.19
C LYS A 23 -18.27 2.57 -2.43
N ASP A 24 -18.45 1.96 -3.59
CA ASP A 24 -18.57 2.68 -4.88
C ASP A 24 -19.82 3.56 -4.92
N GLN A 25 -20.93 3.05 -4.39
CA GLN A 25 -22.20 3.77 -4.38
C GLN A 25 -22.14 4.91 -3.37
N GLY A 26 -22.22 6.14 -3.89
CA GLY A 26 -22.19 7.37 -3.09
C GLY A 26 -20.81 7.80 -2.63
N ASN A 27 -19.72 7.21 -3.12
CA ASN A 27 -18.33 7.54 -2.73
C ASN A 27 -18.14 7.60 -1.20
N GLN A 28 -18.70 6.62 -0.47
CA GLN A 28 -18.70 6.58 0.99
C GLN A 28 -17.59 5.68 1.53
N ALA A 29 -16.99 6.12 2.63
CA ALA A 29 -16.08 5.32 3.45
C ALA A 29 -16.29 5.68 4.93
N SER A 30 -16.02 4.73 5.84
CA SER A 30 -15.89 5.07 7.26
C SER A 30 -14.52 5.70 7.48
N GLU A 31 -14.51 6.98 7.81
CA GLU A 31 -13.31 7.80 7.92
C GLU A 31 -12.82 7.84 9.37
N ASN A 32 -11.56 7.46 9.61
CA ASN A 32 -10.89 7.63 10.90
C ASN A 32 -10.31 9.04 11.03
N PHE A 33 -9.91 9.64 9.91
CA PHE A 33 -9.27 10.94 9.85
C PHE A 33 -9.51 11.61 8.50
N VAL A 34 -9.71 12.92 8.49
CA VAL A 34 -9.75 13.77 7.30
C VAL A 34 -8.79 14.93 7.51
N SER A 35 -7.78 15.04 6.64
CA SER A 35 -6.78 16.10 6.73
C SER A 35 -7.30 17.45 6.27
N GLU A 36 -6.88 18.52 6.94
CA GLU A 36 -6.98 19.89 6.45
C GLU A 36 -5.83 20.27 5.52
N GLN A 37 -4.72 19.50 5.55
CA GLN A 37 -3.57 19.66 4.70
C GLN A 37 -3.76 18.89 3.38
N ASP A 38 -3.16 19.39 2.32
CA ASP A 38 -3.11 18.69 1.04
C ASP A 38 -2.03 17.58 1.01
N ALA A 39 -1.96 16.85 -0.09
CA ALA A 39 -1.02 15.74 -0.21
C ALA A 39 0.44 16.18 -0.29
N SER A 40 0.73 17.42 -0.72
CA SER A 40 2.11 17.95 -0.77
C SER A 40 2.70 18.15 0.62
N TYR A 41 1.90 18.53 1.60
CA TYR A 41 2.34 18.66 2.98
C TYR A 41 2.98 17.37 3.51
N TYR A 42 2.32 16.24 3.30
CA TYR A 42 2.83 14.93 3.72
C TYR A 42 4.05 14.50 2.90
N ALA A 43 4.02 14.74 1.58
CA ALA A 43 5.15 14.43 0.70
C ALA A 43 6.41 15.22 1.13
N GLN A 44 6.27 16.51 1.41
CA GLN A 44 7.37 17.36 1.91
C GLN A 44 7.88 16.87 3.26
N LEU A 45 6.99 16.54 4.20
CA LEU A 45 7.38 15.98 5.50
C LEU A 45 8.22 14.70 5.34
N TYR A 46 7.81 13.81 4.44
CA TYR A 46 8.54 12.56 4.20
C TYR A 46 9.89 12.81 3.51
N GLU A 47 9.97 13.78 2.59
CA GLU A 47 11.22 14.21 1.98
C GLU A 47 12.18 14.78 3.01
N GLU A 48 11.75 15.71 3.85
CA GLU A 48 12.55 16.33 4.92
C GLU A 48 13.11 15.28 5.91
N LYS A 49 12.36 14.21 6.17
CA LYS A 49 12.80 13.08 6.99
C LYS A 49 13.65 12.05 6.23
N GLY A 50 13.83 12.21 4.92
CA GLY A 50 14.59 11.28 4.08
C GLY A 50 13.94 9.90 3.94
N ILE A 51 12.61 9.81 4.06
CA ILE A 51 11.85 8.56 4.01
C ILE A 51 11.46 8.27 2.56
N LYS A 52 11.91 7.15 2.01
CA LYS A 52 11.59 6.72 0.64
C LYS A 52 10.72 5.47 0.63
N GLY A 53 9.98 5.30 -0.49
CA GLY A 53 9.16 4.14 -0.76
C GLY A 53 7.83 4.13 -0.01
N GLY A 54 7.42 5.26 0.56
CA GLY A 54 6.03 5.45 0.97
C GLY A 54 5.10 5.43 -0.24
N HIS A 55 3.81 5.28 -0.02
CA HIS A 55 2.84 5.15 -1.11
C HIS A 55 1.73 6.20 -1.05
N VAL A 56 1.28 6.60 -2.24
CA VAL A 56 0.10 7.44 -2.47
C VAL A 56 -0.97 6.55 -3.09
N ILE A 57 -2.15 6.45 -2.47
CA ILE A 57 -3.25 5.61 -2.98
C ILE A 57 -4.45 6.46 -3.36
N LEU A 58 -4.86 6.35 -4.63
CA LEU A 58 -6.10 6.94 -5.13
C LEU A 58 -7.26 6.00 -4.81
N LEU A 59 -8.14 6.40 -3.90
CA LEU A 59 -9.26 5.59 -3.45
C LEU A 59 -10.55 5.79 -4.28
N ASN A 60 -10.58 6.78 -5.16
CA ASN A 60 -11.67 6.96 -6.10
C ASN A 60 -11.43 6.19 -7.40
N LYS A 61 -12.49 5.55 -7.91
CA LYS A 61 -12.43 4.82 -9.18
C LYS A 61 -12.38 5.80 -10.36
N LYS A 62 -11.57 5.49 -11.38
CA LYS A 62 -11.52 6.23 -12.66
C LYS A 62 -12.92 6.41 -13.24
N GLY A 63 -13.23 7.64 -13.64
CA GLY A 63 -14.53 8.01 -14.21
C GLY A 63 -15.62 8.33 -13.16
N THR A 64 -15.33 8.31 -11.86
CA THR A 64 -16.25 8.81 -10.81
C THR A 64 -16.05 10.31 -10.57
N GLU A 65 -17.03 10.95 -9.92
CA GLU A 65 -17.10 12.40 -9.68
C GLU A 65 -15.81 13.02 -9.12
N PHE A 66 -15.21 12.37 -8.11
CA PHE A 66 -14.04 12.90 -7.42
C PHE A 66 -12.69 12.37 -7.92
N TYR A 67 -12.67 11.59 -8.99
CA TYR A 67 -11.44 10.96 -9.45
C TYR A 67 -10.38 11.99 -9.87
N GLU A 68 -10.75 13.00 -10.64
CA GLU A 68 -9.81 14.00 -11.15
C GLU A 68 -9.22 14.84 -10.02
N GLU A 69 -10.00 15.19 -9.01
CA GLU A 69 -9.51 15.92 -7.84
C GLU A 69 -8.57 15.05 -6.99
N THR A 70 -8.89 13.76 -6.81
CA THR A 70 -8.04 12.79 -6.14
C THR A 70 -6.72 12.59 -6.91
N LYS A 71 -6.79 12.48 -8.24
CA LYS A 71 -5.62 12.39 -9.10
C LYS A 71 -4.75 13.64 -9.02
N ARG A 72 -5.36 14.83 -9.01
CA ARG A 72 -4.64 16.09 -8.83
C ARG A 72 -3.83 16.12 -7.55
N GLN A 73 -4.39 15.66 -6.44
CA GLN A 73 -3.69 15.55 -5.15
C GLN A 73 -2.53 14.54 -5.22
N ALA A 74 -2.73 13.39 -5.88
CA ALA A 74 -1.67 12.40 -6.06
C ALA A 74 -0.50 12.97 -6.89
N LEU A 75 -0.78 13.63 -8.02
CA LEU A 75 0.23 14.28 -8.85
C LEU A 75 0.98 15.37 -8.08
N LEU A 76 0.28 16.12 -7.22
CA LEU A 76 0.89 17.14 -6.36
C LEU A 76 1.90 16.50 -5.37
N ALA A 77 1.53 15.41 -4.70
CA ALA A 77 2.46 14.71 -3.80
C ALA A 77 3.69 14.17 -4.54
N LEU A 78 3.49 13.55 -5.71
CA LEU A 78 4.57 12.97 -6.51
C LEU A 78 5.55 14.03 -7.03
N SER A 79 5.05 15.19 -7.47
CA SER A 79 5.89 16.29 -7.93
C SER A 79 6.60 17.02 -6.80
N THR A 80 6.06 16.97 -5.58
CA THR A 80 6.70 17.55 -4.38
C THR A 80 7.89 16.70 -3.91
N TYR A 81 7.78 15.36 -4.00
CA TYR A 81 8.87 14.45 -3.61
C TYR A 81 9.22 13.46 -4.75
N PRO A 82 9.87 13.93 -5.84
CA PRO A 82 10.19 13.10 -6.99
C PRO A 82 11.09 11.91 -6.63
N GLY A 83 10.68 10.70 -7.03
CA GLY A 83 11.42 9.47 -6.76
C GLY A 83 11.33 8.98 -5.31
N GLY A 84 10.60 9.67 -4.44
CA GLY A 84 10.45 9.30 -3.03
C GLY A 84 9.23 8.40 -2.75
N LEU A 85 8.19 8.55 -3.55
CA LEU A 85 6.89 7.92 -3.31
C LEU A 85 6.48 6.97 -4.46
N GLN A 86 5.78 5.91 -4.09
CA GLN A 86 5.07 5.02 -5.00
C GLN A 86 3.63 5.49 -5.18
N VAL A 87 2.92 5.06 -6.22
CA VAL A 87 1.51 5.43 -6.45
C VAL A 87 0.67 4.24 -6.86
N GLY A 88 -0.53 4.12 -6.28
CA GLY A 88 -1.50 3.09 -6.57
C GLY A 88 -2.94 3.60 -6.64
N GLY A 89 -3.86 2.70 -6.95
CA GLY A 89 -5.28 3.01 -7.08
C GLY A 89 -5.72 3.19 -8.52
N GLY A 90 -6.16 2.08 -9.13
CA GLY A 90 -6.63 2.07 -10.52
C GLY A 90 -5.52 2.23 -11.58
N ILE A 91 -4.30 1.80 -11.24
CA ILE A 91 -3.17 1.83 -12.18
C ILE A 91 -3.30 0.66 -13.17
N ASP A 92 -3.06 0.97 -14.44
CA ASP A 92 -3.02 0.06 -15.58
C ASP A 92 -1.88 0.43 -16.55
N ALA A 93 -1.69 -0.35 -17.61
CA ALA A 93 -0.63 -0.09 -18.59
C ALA A 93 -0.85 1.20 -19.40
N GLU A 94 -2.05 1.78 -19.39
CA GLU A 94 -2.36 3.00 -20.15
C GLU A 94 -1.99 4.27 -19.36
N ASN A 95 -2.15 4.23 -18.01
CA ASN A 95 -1.95 5.40 -17.17
C ASN A 95 -0.64 5.38 -16.36
N ALA A 96 0.03 4.23 -16.23
CA ALA A 96 1.22 4.06 -15.41
C ALA A 96 2.34 5.08 -15.73
N CYS A 97 2.62 5.32 -17.01
CA CYS A 97 3.66 6.25 -17.44
C CYS A 97 3.38 7.70 -17.04
N GLU A 98 2.12 8.11 -16.94
CA GLU A 98 1.74 9.45 -16.48
C GLU A 98 2.24 9.72 -15.06
N PHE A 99 1.97 8.78 -14.16
CA PHE A 99 2.38 8.90 -12.76
C PHE A 99 3.90 8.80 -12.57
N LEU A 100 4.57 7.94 -13.35
CA LEU A 100 6.03 7.87 -13.33
C LEU A 100 6.67 9.17 -13.82
N THR A 101 6.11 9.80 -14.84
CA THR A 101 6.55 11.10 -15.36
C THR A 101 6.31 12.21 -14.33
N ALA A 102 5.24 12.11 -13.55
CA ALA A 102 4.94 13.06 -12.47
C ALA A 102 5.86 12.94 -11.26
N GLY A 103 6.73 11.92 -11.20
CA GLY A 103 7.72 11.74 -10.14
C GLY A 103 7.53 10.50 -9.29
N ALA A 104 6.58 9.60 -9.58
CA ALA A 104 6.49 8.34 -8.84
C ALA A 104 7.76 7.50 -8.99
N SER A 105 8.22 6.91 -7.90
CA SER A 105 9.31 5.94 -7.92
C SER A 105 8.86 4.62 -8.56
N HIS A 106 7.66 4.15 -8.20
CA HIS A 106 7.03 2.93 -8.69
C HIS A 106 5.53 3.15 -8.86
N VAL A 107 4.92 2.33 -9.71
CA VAL A 107 3.46 2.18 -9.77
C VAL A 107 3.06 0.92 -9.02
N ILE A 108 2.01 1.02 -8.22
CA ILE A 108 1.44 -0.09 -7.44
C ILE A 108 0.21 -0.58 -8.15
N VAL A 109 0.18 -1.86 -8.46
CA VAL A 109 -0.90 -2.49 -9.22
C VAL A 109 -1.51 -3.65 -8.46
N THR A 110 -2.84 -3.74 -8.47
CA THR A 110 -3.64 -4.79 -7.84
C THR A 110 -4.57 -5.42 -8.89
N SER A 111 -5.81 -4.97 -8.96
CA SER A 111 -6.88 -5.62 -9.74
C SER A 111 -6.60 -5.76 -11.23
N TYR A 112 -5.77 -4.91 -11.82
CA TYR A 112 -5.44 -4.99 -13.26
C TYR A 112 -4.74 -6.29 -13.66
N VAL A 113 -3.95 -6.86 -12.75
CA VAL A 113 -3.21 -8.11 -12.98
C VAL A 113 -3.92 -9.36 -12.46
N PHE A 114 -5.22 -9.22 -12.10
CA PHE A 114 -6.06 -10.35 -11.73
C PHE A 114 -7.31 -10.40 -12.60
N ARG A 115 -7.67 -11.60 -13.07
CA ARG A 115 -8.88 -11.86 -13.84
C ARG A 115 -9.45 -13.22 -13.46
N ASP A 116 -10.77 -13.27 -13.27
CA ASP A 116 -11.51 -14.52 -12.97
C ASP A 116 -10.91 -15.31 -11.79
N GLY A 117 -10.39 -14.60 -10.79
CA GLY A 117 -9.81 -15.19 -9.59
C GLY A 117 -8.33 -15.60 -9.71
N HIS A 118 -7.68 -15.37 -10.85
CA HIS A 118 -6.30 -15.77 -11.10
C HIS A 118 -5.41 -14.62 -11.54
N VAL A 119 -4.09 -14.81 -11.41
CA VAL A 119 -3.10 -13.90 -12.00
C VAL A 119 -3.26 -13.88 -13.51
N PHE A 120 -3.45 -12.69 -14.07
CA PHE A 120 -3.59 -12.48 -15.51
C PHE A 120 -2.25 -12.02 -16.11
N TYR A 121 -1.45 -12.98 -16.50
CA TYR A 121 -0.06 -12.77 -16.95
C TYR A 121 0.05 -11.86 -18.18
N GLU A 122 -0.93 -11.86 -19.08
CA GLU A 122 -0.93 -10.94 -20.23
C GLU A 122 -0.85 -9.47 -19.81
N ASN A 123 -1.63 -9.07 -18.79
CA ASN A 123 -1.60 -7.72 -18.26
C ASN A 123 -0.32 -7.45 -17.47
N LEU A 124 0.18 -8.45 -16.74
CA LEU A 124 1.43 -8.35 -16.00
C LEU A 124 2.63 -8.15 -16.95
N ASP A 125 2.73 -8.94 -18.02
CA ASP A 125 3.74 -8.80 -19.07
C ASP A 125 3.64 -7.46 -19.79
N LYS A 126 2.41 -6.98 -20.04
CA LYS A 126 2.17 -5.67 -20.64
C LYS A 126 2.69 -4.55 -19.73
N LEU A 127 2.46 -4.62 -18.42
CA LEU A 127 3.00 -3.65 -17.46
C LEU A 127 4.53 -3.70 -17.41
N VAL A 128 5.13 -4.88 -17.31
CA VAL A 128 6.59 -5.05 -17.31
C VAL A 128 7.20 -4.47 -18.59
N THR A 129 6.56 -4.68 -19.75
CA THR A 129 6.99 -4.09 -21.01
C THR A 129 6.85 -2.56 -21.02
N THR A 130 5.79 -2.03 -20.39
CA THR A 130 5.48 -0.60 -20.40
C THR A 130 6.37 0.21 -19.45
N VAL A 131 6.56 -0.27 -18.21
CA VAL A 131 7.24 0.51 -17.15
C VAL A 131 8.56 -0.10 -16.68
N GLY A 132 8.81 -1.35 -17.01
CA GLY A 132 9.93 -2.15 -16.49
C GLY A 132 9.64 -2.73 -15.10
N LYS A 133 10.18 -3.94 -14.85
CA LYS A 133 10.09 -4.65 -13.57
C LYS A 133 10.47 -3.75 -12.38
N GLN A 134 11.56 -2.98 -12.52
CA GLN A 134 12.15 -2.13 -11.49
C GLN A 134 11.34 -0.88 -11.14
N ARG A 135 10.19 -0.69 -11.76
CA ARG A 135 9.26 0.42 -11.49
C ARG A 135 7.86 -0.10 -11.13
N LEU A 136 7.73 -1.40 -10.88
CA LEU A 136 6.47 -2.06 -10.58
C LEU A 136 6.48 -2.62 -9.16
N THR A 137 5.48 -2.25 -8.38
CA THR A 137 5.12 -2.86 -7.09
C THR A 137 3.80 -3.60 -7.25
N LEU A 138 3.73 -4.85 -6.83
CA LEU A 138 2.48 -5.59 -6.77
C LEU A 138 1.87 -5.48 -5.36
N ASP A 139 0.65 -4.97 -5.29
CA ASP A 139 -0.15 -5.02 -4.07
C ASP A 139 -0.92 -6.35 -4.05
N LEU A 140 -0.51 -7.22 -3.15
CA LEU A 140 -1.10 -8.52 -2.91
C LEU A 140 -1.90 -8.51 -1.61
N SER A 141 -2.76 -7.49 -1.42
CA SER A 141 -3.68 -7.38 -0.29
C SER A 141 -4.43 -8.68 -0.08
N CYS A 142 -4.48 -9.18 1.14
CA CYS A 142 -5.02 -10.51 1.40
C CYS A 142 -5.95 -10.57 2.62
N ARG A 143 -6.80 -11.59 2.63
CA ARG A 143 -7.71 -11.92 3.72
C ARG A 143 -7.61 -13.40 4.07
N LYS A 144 -7.85 -13.71 5.35
CA LYS A 144 -7.83 -15.09 5.85
C LYS A 144 -9.16 -15.80 5.57
N ARG A 145 -9.09 -17.00 4.99
CA ARG A 145 -10.23 -17.91 4.77
C ARG A 145 -9.76 -19.35 5.01
N ASP A 146 -10.42 -20.07 5.86
CA ASP A 146 -10.11 -21.48 6.20
C ASP A 146 -8.63 -21.67 6.62
N GLY A 147 -8.09 -20.73 7.42
CA GLY A 147 -6.71 -20.77 7.92
C GLY A 147 -5.63 -20.36 6.91
N LYS A 148 -6.00 -19.93 5.71
CA LYS A 148 -5.07 -19.54 4.63
C LYS A 148 -5.31 -18.10 4.20
N TYR A 149 -4.27 -17.42 3.69
CA TYR A 149 -4.38 -16.07 3.14
C TYR A 149 -4.59 -16.14 1.65
N TYR A 150 -5.66 -15.52 1.16
CA TYR A 150 -5.97 -15.40 -0.26
C TYR A 150 -5.90 -13.94 -0.69
N ILE A 151 -5.34 -13.70 -1.87
CA ILE A 151 -5.33 -12.36 -2.47
C ILE A 151 -6.77 -11.92 -2.70
N VAL A 152 -7.03 -10.63 -2.43
CA VAL A 152 -8.34 -10.00 -2.64
C VAL A 152 -8.20 -8.81 -3.58
N THR A 153 -9.21 -8.61 -4.41
CA THR A 153 -9.31 -7.54 -5.41
C THR A 153 -10.58 -6.71 -5.20
N ASP A 154 -10.86 -5.78 -6.09
CA ASP A 154 -12.06 -4.94 -6.07
C ASP A 154 -12.27 -4.28 -4.69
N ARG A 155 -11.24 -3.55 -4.23
CA ARG A 155 -11.25 -2.88 -2.91
C ARG A 155 -11.47 -3.87 -1.77
N TRP A 156 -10.76 -5.00 -1.85
CA TRP A 156 -10.73 -6.06 -0.82
C TRP A 156 -12.05 -6.84 -0.65
N GLN A 157 -13.00 -6.69 -1.60
CA GLN A 157 -14.31 -7.32 -1.50
C GLN A 157 -14.39 -8.68 -2.17
N LYS A 158 -13.50 -8.94 -3.14
CA LYS A 158 -13.53 -10.16 -3.94
C LYS A 158 -12.32 -11.03 -3.70
N PHE A 159 -12.54 -12.24 -3.20
CA PHE A 159 -11.49 -13.25 -3.09
C PHE A 159 -11.06 -13.72 -4.48
N THR A 160 -9.77 -13.93 -4.65
CA THR A 160 -9.21 -14.71 -5.74
C THR A 160 -9.04 -16.17 -5.30
N ASP A 161 -8.59 -17.02 -6.23
CA ASP A 161 -8.18 -18.41 -5.94
C ASP A 161 -6.67 -18.51 -5.64
N GLU A 162 -5.97 -17.37 -5.64
CA GLU A 162 -4.53 -17.29 -5.39
C GLU A 162 -4.25 -17.21 -3.88
N GLU A 163 -3.78 -18.32 -3.32
CA GLU A 163 -3.27 -18.38 -1.95
C GLU A 163 -1.91 -17.69 -1.86
N VAL A 164 -1.71 -16.82 -0.88
CA VAL A 164 -0.40 -16.18 -0.60
C VAL A 164 0.54 -17.24 -0.03
N THR A 165 1.39 -17.79 -0.89
CA THR A 165 2.38 -18.81 -0.56
C THR A 165 3.79 -18.33 -0.93
N GLU A 166 4.80 -18.89 -0.29
CA GLU A 166 6.20 -18.63 -0.64
C GLU A 166 6.47 -18.89 -2.14
N LYS A 167 5.88 -19.97 -2.69
CA LYS A 167 6.02 -20.31 -4.13
C LYS A 167 5.42 -19.23 -5.03
N LEU A 168 4.20 -18.73 -4.71
CA LEU A 168 3.56 -17.67 -5.49
C LEU A 168 4.37 -16.37 -5.40
N LEU A 169 4.82 -15.99 -4.19
CA LEU A 169 5.61 -14.79 -3.99
C LEU A 169 6.93 -14.85 -4.77
N HIS A 170 7.67 -15.98 -4.72
CA HIS A 170 8.88 -16.14 -5.54
C HIS A 170 8.60 -16.03 -7.03
N HIS A 171 7.51 -16.63 -7.51
CA HIS A 171 7.17 -16.54 -8.92
C HIS A 171 6.82 -15.09 -9.33
N LEU A 172 5.98 -14.38 -8.54
CA LEU A 172 5.61 -13.01 -8.85
C LEU A 172 6.77 -12.02 -8.69
N SER A 173 7.77 -12.32 -7.86
CA SER A 173 8.97 -11.48 -7.71
C SER A 173 9.82 -11.41 -8.98
N GLU A 174 9.58 -12.28 -9.97
CA GLU A 174 10.22 -12.18 -11.28
C GLU A 174 9.70 -11.00 -12.11
N TYR A 175 8.51 -10.48 -11.79
CA TYR A 175 7.80 -9.45 -12.54
C TYR A 175 7.82 -8.06 -11.90
N CYS A 176 8.18 -7.94 -10.64
CA CYS A 176 8.14 -6.66 -9.90
C CYS A 176 9.38 -6.44 -9.04
N ASP A 177 9.49 -5.25 -8.47
CA ASP A 177 10.62 -4.85 -7.62
C ASP A 177 10.31 -4.94 -6.13
N GLU A 178 9.02 -4.86 -5.77
CA GLU A 178 8.55 -4.86 -4.39
C GLU A 178 7.14 -5.44 -4.29
N PHE A 179 6.80 -6.02 -3.12
CA PHE A 179 5.43 -6.32 -2.73
C PHE A 179 4.93 -5.36 -1.66
N LEU A 180 3.69 -4.89 -1.81
CA LEU A 180 2.90 -4.26 -0.77
C LEU A 180 1.81 -5.24 -0.35
N ILE A 181 1.76 -5.60 0.93
CA ILE A 181 0.84 -6.63 1.46
C ILE A 181 -0.04 -6.03 2.54
N HIS A 182 -1.30 -5.76 2.23
CA HIS A 182 -2.29 -5.36 3.24
C HIS A 182 -2.94 -6.57 3.88
N ALA A 183 -2.82 -6.69 5.19
CA ALA A 183 -3.60 -7.61 6.01
C ALA A 183 -4.98 -7.01 6.26
N VAL A 184 -5.90 -7.20 5.30
CA VAL A 184 -7.18 -6.46 5.22
C VAL A 184 -8.08 -6.68 6.44
N ASP A 185 -8.03 -7.87 7.04
CA ASP A 185 -8.91 -8.21 8.17
C ASP A 185 -8.60 -7.41 9.45
N VAL A 186 -7.37 -6.87 9.55
CA VAL A 186 -6.92 -6.01 10.67
C VAL A 186 -6.67 -4.55 10.26
N GLU A 187 -6.83 -4.21 8.96
CA GLU A 187 -6.56 -2.87 8.44
C GLU A 187 -7.47 -1.80 9.06
N GLY A 188 -6.85 -0.70 9.52
CA GLY A 188 -7.55 0.44 10.13
C GLY A 188 -8.15 0.16 11.52
N LYS A 189 -7.94 -1.02 12.11
CA LYS A 189 -8.54 -1.43 13.39
C LYS A 189 -7.61 -1.28 14.58
N ALA A 190 -6.29 -1.14 14.36
CA ALA A 190 -5.26 -1.11 15.41
C ALA A 190 -5.43 -2.27 16.42
N SER A 191 -5.69 -3.47 15.90
CA SER A 191 -6.04 -4.67 16.70
C SER A 191 -4.93 -5.73 16.76
N GLY A 192 -3.71 -5.36 16.39
CA GLY A 192 -2.55 -6.24 16.29
C GLY A 192 -2.30 -6.72 14.85
N ILE A 193 -1.12 -7.26 14.61
CA ILE A 193 -0.66 -7.74 13.31
C ILE A 193 -1.07 -9.19 13.05
N GLU A 194 -1.15 -9.58 11.78
CA GLU A 194 -1.31 -10.98 11.35
C GLU A 194 0.05 -11.71 11.39
N THR A 195 0.37 -12.32 12.53
CA THR A 195 1.70 -12.89 12.81
C THR A 195 2.13 -13.96 11.82
N GLU A 196 1.21 -14.89 11.49
CA GLU A 196 1.48 -15.98 10.51
C GLU A 196 1.80 -15.40 9.11
N LEU A 197 1.13 -14.30 8.72
CA LEU A 197 1.42 -13.62 7.46
C LEU A 197 2.80 -12.98 7.49
N VAL A 198 3.16 -12.28 8.58
CA VAL A 198 4.49 -11.66 8.72
C VAL A 198 5.60 -12.71 8.66
N GLU A 199 5.44 -13.87 9.33
CA GLU A 199 6.38 -14.99 9.27
C GLU A 199 6.52 -15.58 7.86
N LEU A 200 5.41 -15.63 7.08
CA LEU A 200 5.45 -16.03 5.67
C LEU A 200 6.26 -15.03 4.83
N LEU A 201 5.98 -13.72 5.01
CA LEU A 201 6.69 -12.66 4.27
C LEU A 201 8.18 -12.59 4.60
N ALA A 202 8.56 -12.91 5.83
CA ALA A 202 9.96 -12.95 6.28
C ALA A 202 10.81 -14.00 5.53
N LYS A 203 10.20 -14.94 4.82
CA LYS A 203 10.90 -15.92 3.96
C LYS A 203 11.43 -15.30 2.67
N MET A 204 10.89 -14.15 2.24
CA MET A 204 11.35 -13.40 1.05
C MET A 204 12.61 -12.56 1.34
N LYS A 205 13.70 -13.21 1.81
CA LYS A 205 14.87 -12.57 2.44
C LYS A 205 15.56 -11.49 1.61
N ASP A 206 15.62 -11.67 0.30
CA ASP A 206 16.35 -10.79 -0.62
C ASP A 206 15.42 -9.96 -1.51
N PHE A 207 14.13 -9.93 -1.16
CA PHE A 207 13.13 -9.23 -1.93
C PHE A 207 12.36 -8.23 -1.05
N PRO A 208 12.22 -6.95 -1.46
CA PRO A 208 11.52 -5.94 -0.69
C PRO A 208 10.03 -6.27 -0.48
N VAL A 209 9.60 -6.31 0.75
CA VAL A 209 8.19 -6.52 1.13
C VAL A 209 7.79 -5.51 2.18
N THR A 210 6.70 -4.82 1.93
CA THR A 210 6.07 -3.89 2.89
C THR A 210 4.78 -4.48 3.41
N TYR A 211 4.68 -4.66 4.72
CA TYR A 211 3.47 -5.10 5.42
C TYR A 211 2.63 -3.89 5.85
N ALA A 212 1.33 -3.95 5.65
CA ALA A 212 0.35 -2.96 6.11
C ALA A 212 -0.80 -3.66 6.84
N GLY A 213 -1.28 -3.04 7.91
CA GLY A 213 -2.47 -3.48 8.65
C GLY A 213 -2.22 -3.83 10.11
N GLY A 214 -3.12 -3.40 10.96
CA GLY A 214 -3.24 -3.81 12.35
C GLY A 214 -2.29 -3.20 13.35
N VAL A 215 -1.13 -2.67 12.95
CA VAL A 215 -0.18 -2.04 13.88
C VAL A 215 -0.85 -0.88 14.61
N GLY A 216 -1.04 -1.02 15.93
CA GLY A 216 -1.71 -0.05 16.79
C GLY A 216 -0.88 0.37 18.01
N SER A 217 0.26 -0.30 18.24
CA SER A 217 1.14 -0.07 19.38
C SER A 217 2.60 -0.27 19.02
N PHE A 218 3.50 0.18 19.91
CA PHE A 218 4.94 -0.10 19.76
C PHE A 218 5.28 -1.57 19.99
N GLU A 219 4.48 -2.29 20.78
CA GLU A 219 4.58 -3.73 20.99
C GLU A 219 4.31 -4.47 19.68
N ASP A 220 3.29 -4.07 18.90
CA ASP A 220 3.00 -4.64 17.58
C ASP A 220 4.17 -4.39 16.61
N LEU A 221 4.73 -3.18 16.65
CA LEU A 221 5.85 -2.78 15.78
C LEU A 221 7.12 -3.60 16.09
N GLU A 222 7.45 -3.79 17.36
CA GLU A 222 8.57 -4.64 17.77
C GLU A 222 8.32 -6.12 17.45
N LEU A 223 7.09 -6.59 17.61
CA LEU A 223 6.70 -7.95 17.23
C LEU A 223 6.87 -8.16 15.73
N LEU A 224 6.38 -7.22 14.90
CA LEU A 224 6.55 -7.26 13.45
C LEU A 224 8.04 -7.27 13.09
N LYS A 225 8.84 -6.42 13.70
CA LYS A 225 10.29 -6.36 13.48
C LYS A 225 10.96 -7.69 13.80
N LYS A 226 10.58 -8.34 14.91
CA LYS A 226 11.11 -9.63 15.33
C LYS A 226 10.71 -10.74 14.35
N LEU A 227 9.40 -10.91 14.08
CA LEU A 227 8.88 -11.96 13.21
C LEU A 227 9.29 -11.75 11.75
N GLY A 228 9.34 -10.51 11.29
CA GLY A 228 9.81 -10.11 9.97
C GLY A 228 11.35 -10.14 9.79
N ASN A 229 12.11 -10.64 10.80
CA ASN A 229 13.57 -10.70 10.77
C ASN A 229 14.25 -9.37 10.45
N ASN A 230 13.66 -8.25 10.89
CA ASN A 230 14.09 -6.86 10.57
C ASN A 230 14.18 -6.59 9.05
N HIS A 231 13.51 -7.40 8.21
CA HIS A 231 13.55 -7.36 6.77
C HIS A 231 12.23 -6.88 6.17
N VAL A 232 11.09 -7.33 6.71
CA VAL A 232 9.76 -6.86 6.28
C VAL A 232 9.60 -5.40 6.71
N ASP A 233 9.38 -4.50 5.74
CA ASP A 233 9.11 -3.09 5.98
C ASP A 233 7.66 -2.90 6.47
N VAL A 234 7.33 -1.75 7.03
CA VAL A 234 6.03 -1.49 7.66
C VAL A 234 5.38 -0.19 7.20
N THR A 235 4.09 -0.26 6.92
CA THR A 235 3.20 0.90 6.82
C THR A 235 2.32 0.99 8.06
N ILE A 236 2.18 2.19 8.60
CA ILE A 236 1.26 2.53 9.69
C ILE A 236 0.46 3.75 9.26
N GLY A 237 -0.87 3.63 9.29
CA GLY A 237 -1.80 4.70 8.94
C GLY A 237 -2.43 5.34 10.18
N SER A 238 -3.69 5.02 10.45
CA SER A 238 -4.55 5.66 11.47
C SER A 238 -4.02 5.62 12.91
N ALA A 239 -3.05 4.75 13.22
CA ALA A 239 -2.43 4.69 14.54
C ALA A 239 -1.41 5.82 14.78
N LEU A 240 -0.91 6.49 13.71
CA LEU A 240 0.04 7.59 13.83
C LEU A 240 -0.62 8.89 14.31
N ASP A 241 0.12 9.68 15.09
CA ASP A 241 -0.29 11.02 15.51
C ASP A 241 -0.50 11.99 14.33
N LEU A 242 0.19 11.79 13.22
CA LEU A 242 -0.05 12.50 11.95
C LEU A 242 -1.50 12.39 11.46
N PHE A 243 -2.20 11.33 11.85
CA PHE A 243 -3.56 11.01 11.46
C PHE A 243 -4.51 10.88 12.68
N GLY A 244 -4.16 11.57 13.78
CA GLY A 244 -4.97 11.58 15.01
C GLY A 244 -4.82 10.34 15.90
N GLY A 245 -3.90 9.44 15.58
CA GLY A 245 -3.59 8.26 16.40
C GLY A 245 -2.69 8.57 17.60
N LYS A 246 -2.24 7.55 18.29
CA LYS A 246 -1.45 7.69 19.54
C LYS A 246 0.04 7.40 19.36
N MET A 247 0.45 6.77 18.28
CA MET A 247 1.84 6.46 18.01
C MET A 247 2.53 7.70 17.42
N LYS A 248 3.54 8.20 18.13
CA LYS A 248 4.29 9.37 17.63
C LYS A 248 5.12 8.97 16.42
N PHE A 249 4.97 9.71 15.35
CA PHE A 249 5.70 9.50 14.09
C PHE A 249 7.23 9.44 14.29
N GLU A 250 7.78 10.37 15.07
CA GLU A 250 9.21 10.42 15.34
C GLU A 250 9.71 9.17 16.10
N ASP A 251 8.92 8.65 17.03
CA ASP A 251 9.27 7.45 17.79
C ASP A 251 9.21 6.20 16.89
N VAL A 252 8.24 6.13 15.98
CA VAL A 252 8.17 5.06 14.95
C VAL A 252 9.42 5.08 14.07
N LEU A 253 9.84 6.26 13.60
CA LEU A 253 11.08 6.40 12.83
C LEU A 253 12.31 5.95 13.62
N ALA A 254 12.38 6.28 14.91
CA ALA A 254 13.48 5.87 15.76
C ALA A 254 13.58 4.34 15.94
N VAL A 255 12.44 3.64 16.05
CA VAL A 255 12.37 2.17 16.12
C VAL A 255 12.77 1.52 14.78
N CYS A 256 12.31 2.06 13.66
CA CYS A 256 12.58 1.51 12.32
C CYS A 256 14.04 1.74 11.86
N ARG A 257 14.74 2.78 12.38
CA ARG A 257 16.13 3.07 12.04
C ARG A 257 17.17 2.27 12.84
N ARG A 258 16.76 1.61 13.91
CA ARG A 258 17.59 0.72 14.73
C ARG A 258 17.66 -0.68 14.14
#